data_0e94609976c4219963c5984f3cc22ed1
#
_entry.id   0e94609976c4219963c5984f3cc22ed1
#
_cell.length_a   1.000
_cell.length_b   1.000
_cell.length_c   1.000
_cell.angle_alpha   90.00
_cell.angle_beta   90.00
_cell.angle_gamma   90.00
#
_symmetry.space_group_name_H-M   'P 1'
#
loop_
_entity.id
_entity.type
_entity.pdbx_description
1 polymer ?
#
loop_
_entity_poly.entity_id
_entity_poly.type
_entity_poly.pdbx_seq_one_letter_code
_entity_poly.pdbx_strand_id
1 'polypeptide(L)'
;MYNPFLTFDFSYNKCFLSGKATNTSLTQIPLLPKWLLKQAELSGDEQIKLLDESIRSYSSLELPIDTSLNNEFLTPLEQKIEKAFSTGYAEVSKLEENDLFIWIGKFLYGFVYAEMNAAIKAEGTAAGLNMSQSLIKRFGTHQFFLQKLYSDLVFENFKPWSIAVVELADKNTPFSFRDEINTLTFSMKFKDFGIVACLQDNGTNAIFHQEILKEIEGKALSAEQFEELSARYYYSAYLFNRLPDYTIVPLKETTFIENMPLRGAFDKPLFDVWQNKVYGQVLENFLKPWGFTLFEIIKDPEKPMSFFENPCLPTAG
;
A
#
# COMPACT_ATOMS: atom_id res chain seq x y z
N MET A 1 -23.18 -0.38 8.73
CA MET A 1 -21.90 -0.48 8.02
C MET A 1 -22.15 -0.45 6.52
N TYR A 2 -21.34 0.23 5.76
CA TYR A 2 -21.44 0.29 4.30
C TYR A 2 -20.96 -1.03 3.70
N ASN A 3 -21.72 -1.60 2.76
CA ASN A 3 -21.30 -2.79 2.04
C ASN A 3 -20.82 -2.38 0.63
N PRO A 4 -19.51 -2.29 0.40
CA PRO A 4 -18.95 -1.84 -0.87
C PRO A 4 -19.24 -2.78 -2.04
N PHE A 5 -19.55 -4.05 -1.76
CA PHE A 5 -19.86 -5.03 -2.82
C PHE A 5 -21.18 -4.77 -3.54
N LEU A 6 -22.07 -3.98 -2.93
CA LEU A 6 -23.37 -3.66 -3.52
C LEU A 6 -23.40 -2.33 -4.28
N THR A 7 -22.55 -1.37 -3.90
CA THR A 7 -22.63 0.01 -4.38
C THR A 7 -21.27 0.69 -4.49
N PHE A 8 -20.27 -0.03 -4.93
CA PHE A 8 -18.93 0.56 -5.11
C PHE A 8 -18.94 1.56 -6.26
N ASP A 9 -18.69 2.83 -5.96
CA ASP A 9 -18.51 3.88 -6.94
C ASP A 9 -17.48 4.93 -6.47
N PHE A 10 -16.91 5.67 -7.41
CA PHE A 10 -15.89 6.69 -7.19
C PHE A 10 -16.44 8.11 -7.30
N SER A 11 -17.74 8.34 -7.04
CA SER A 11 -18.31 9.66 -7.19
C SER A 11 -17.90 10.63 -6.07
N TYR A 12 -17.65 11.89 -6.42
CA TYR A 12 -17.32 12.95 -5.44
C TYR A 12 -18.52 13.39 -4.55
N ASN A 13 -19.68 12.82 -4.77
CA ASN A 13 -20.85 13.05 -3.92
C ASN A 13 -20.87 12.14 -2.68
N LYS A 14 -19.85 11.32 -2.50
CA LYS A 14 -19.72 10.36 -1.40
C LYS A 14 -18.39 10.56 -0.67
N CYS A 15 -18.40 10.24 0.61
CA CYS A 15 -17.17 10.14 1.37
C CYS A 15 -16.29 8.99 0.82
N PHE A 16 -15.06 9.27 0.45
CA PHE A 16 -14.18 8.27 -0.15
C PHE A 16 -13.90 7.09 0.80
N LEU A 17 -13.82 7.33 2.12
CA LEU A 17 -13.58 6.27 3.10
C LEU A 17 -14.85 5.45 3.40
N SER A 18 -15.96 6.12 3.66
CA SER A 18 -17.18 5.40 4.05
C SER A 18 -18.03 4.93 2.88
N GLY A 19 -17.81 5.45 1.67
CA GLY A 19 -18.63 5.18 0.51
C GLY A 19 -20.08 5.68 0.62
N LYS A 20 -20.43 6.35 1.70
CA LYS A 20 -21.80 6.85 1.93
C LYS A 20 -21.99 8.21 1.30
N ALA A 21 -23.14 8.40 0.65
CA ALA A 21 -23.65 9.74 0.41
C ALA A 21 -23.94 10.38 1.76
N THR A 22 -23.42 11.58 1.99
CA THR A 22 -23.63 12.26 3.26
C THR A 22 -24.70 13.33 3.09
N ASN A 23 -25.64 13.38 4.04
CA ASN A 23 -26.54 14.51 4.23
C ASN A 23 -25.82 15.65 4.99
N THR A 24 -24.59 15.40 5.44
CA THR A 24 -23.69 16.32 6.11
C THR A 24 -22.71 16.92 5.11
N SER A 25 -22.03 18.00 5.48
CA SER A 25 -21.06 18.64 4.61
C SER A 25 -19.87 17.72 4.35
N LEU A 26 -19.57 17.48 3.06
CA LEU A 26 -18.29 16.93 2.64
C LEU A 26 -17.23 18.03 2.70
N THR A 27 -16.07 17.70 3.23
CA THR A 27 -14.86 18.52 3.10
C THR A 27 -13.89 17.88 2.13
N GLN A 28 -13.05 18.69 1.49
CA GLN A 28 -11.96 18.20 0.65
C GLN A 28 -10.68 18.15 1.48
N ILE A 29 -10.00 17.03 1.45
CA ILE A 29 -8.70 16.87 2.10
C ILE A 29 -7.63 16.56 1.03
N PRO A 30 -6.40 17.03 1.20
CA PRO A 30 -5.33 16.67 0.27
C PRO A 30 -5.02 15.18 0.39
N LEU A 31 -4.75 14.55 -0.76
CA LEU A 31 -4.32 13.16 -0.82
C LEU A 31 -2.98 12.97 -0.10
N LEU A 32 -1.99 13.82 -0.43
CA LEU A 32 -0.75 13.91 0.33
C LEU A 32 -0.93 14.93 1.44
N PRO A 33 -0.78 14.52 2.71
CA PRO A 33 -0.97 15.43 3.84
C PRO A 33 -0.01 16.63 3.76
N LYS A 34 -0.52 17.82 4.04
CA LYS A 34 0.30 19.05 4.02
C LYS A 34 1.51 18.98 4.95
N TRP A 35 1.37 18.31 6.09
CA TRP A 35 2.47 18.11 7.02
C TRP A 35 3.59 17.26 6.41
N LEU A 36 3.23 16.23 5.61
CA LEU A 36 4.21 15.38 4.93
C LEU A 36 5.01 16.18 3.89
N LEU A 37 4.30 16.93 3.04
CA LEU A 37 4.96 17.82 2.07
C LEU A 37 5.91 18.79 2.76
N LYS A 38 5.45 19.43 3.84
CA LYS A 38 6.27 20.35 4.62
C LYS A 38 7.51 19.70 5.23
N GLN A 39 7.37 18.51 5.84
CA GLN A 39 8.51 17.79 6.42
C GLN A 39 9.47 17.27 5.36
N ALA A 40 8.97 16.96 4.17
CA ALA A 40 9.74 16.51 3.01
C ALA A 40 10.37 17.66 2.20
N GLU A 41 10.15 18.91 2.62
CA GLU A 41 10.61 20.12 1.93
C GLU A 41 10.10 20.20 0.47
N LEU A 42 8.91 19.65 0.22
CA LEU A 42 8.24 19.67 -1.07
C LEU A 42 7.29 20.86 -1.16
N SER A 43 7.23 21.50 -2.32
CA SER A 43 6.36 22.66 -2.58
C SER A 43 4.89 22.27 -2.74
N GLY A 44 4.64 21.01 -3.12
CA GLY A 44 3.33 20.50 -3.58
C GLY A 44 3.10 20.69 -5.08
N ASP A 45 4.04 21.33 -5.79
CA ASP A 45 4.00 21.49 -7.25
C ASP A 45 4.66 20.32 -7.98
N GLU A 46 5.28 19.41 -7.22
CA GLU A 46 5.80 18.15 -7.74
C GLU A 46 4.70 17.42 -8.50
N GLN A 47 5.08 16.87 -9.63
CA GLN A 47 4.13 16.29 -10.57
C GLN A 47 4.06 14.77 -10.42
N ILE A 48 2.84 14.26 -10.54
CA ILE A 48 2.58 12.83 -10.69
C ILE A 48 1.81 12.60 -11.98
N LYS A 49 2.19 11.56 -12.71
CA LYS A 49 1.46 11.11 -13.88
C LYS A 49 0.42 10.08 -13.44
N LEU A 50 -0.84 10.35 -13.70
CA LEU A 50 -1.96 9.45 -13.42
C LEU A 50 -2.17 8.42 -14.53
N LEU A 51 -3.04 7.43 -14.30
CA LEU A 51 -3.35 6.37 -15.25
C LEU A 51 -4.00 6.89 -16.55
N ASP A 52 -4.73 8.00 -16.48
CA ASP A 52 -5.29 8.70 -17.65
C ASP A 52 -4.24 9.51 -18.42
N GLU A 53 -2.95 9.31 -18.11
CA GLU A 53 -1.80 10.04 -18.62
C GLU A 53 -1.76 11.53 -18.26
N SER A 54 -2.76 12.06 -17.58
CA SER A 54 -2.73 13.45 -17.12
C SER A 54 -1.63 13.65 -16.06
N ILE A 55 -1.01 14.83 -16.12
CA ILE A 55 -0.01 15.25 -15.13
C ILE A 55 -0.70 16.17 -14.13
N ARG A 56 -0.58 15.86 -12.85
CA ARG A 56 -1.18 16.61 -11.73
C ARG A 56 -0.11 16.98 -10.71
N SER A 57 -0.28 18.14 -10.07
CA SER A 57 0.54 18.46 -8.90
C SER A 57 0.03 17.73 -7.67
N TYR A 58 0.90 17.42 -6.73
CA TYR A 58 0.52 16.79 -5.46
C TYR A 58 -0.54 17.59 -4.72
N SER A 59 -0.42 18.92 -4.71
CA SER A 59 -1.37 19.83 -4.07
C SER A 59 -2.76 19.84 -4.71
N SER A 60 -2.90 19.40 -5.98
CA SER A 60 -4.17 19.38 -6.69
C SER A 60 -5.00 18.12 -6.46
N LEU A 61 -4.41 17.09 -5.82
CA LEU A 61 -5.08 15.84 -5.54
C LEU A 61 -5.85 15.95 -4.22
N GLU A 62 -7.17 16.05 -4.30
CA GLU A 62 -8.06 16.17 -3.16
C GLU A 62 -9.09 15.06 -3.13
N LEU A 63 -9.52 14.69 -1.93
CA LEU A 63 -10.48 13.61 -1.66
C LEU A 63 -11.66 14.13 -0.85
N PRO A 64 -12.91 13.77 -1.23
CA PRO A 64 -14.09 14.15 -0.46
C PRO A 64 -14.25 13.24 0.76
N ILE A 65 -14.35 13.82 1.94
CA ILE A 65 -14.56 13.08 3.19
C ILE A 65 -15.69 13.73 3.99
N ASP A 66 -16.42 12.90 4.74
CA ASP A 66 -17.36 13.39 5.74
C ASP A 66 -16.63 14.21 6.81
N THR A 67 -17.11 15.41 7.10
CA THR A 67 -16.42 16.35 7.99
C THR A 67 -16.28 15.80 9.41
N SER A 68 -17.30 15.10 9.92
CA SER A 68 -17.24 14.49 11.26
C SER A 68 -16.22 13.38 11.29
N LEU A 69 -16.24 12.49 10.29
CA LEU A 69 -15.28 11.40 10.16
C LEU A 69 -13.83 11.92 10.06
N ASN A 70 -13.63 12.98 9.30
CA ASN A 70 -12.32 13.61 9.21
C ASN A 70 -11.84 14.14 10.56
N ASN A 71 -12.69 14.90 11.25
CA ASN A 71 -12.29 15.58 12.47
C ASN A 71 -12.13 14.63 13.67
N GLU A 72 -13.01 13.64 13.77
CA GLU A 72 -13.07 12.75 14.94
C GLU A 72 -12.07 11.57 14.83
N PHE A 73 -11.77 11.13 13.61
CA PHE A 73 -10.99 9.90 13.42
C PHE A 73 -9.73 10.09 12.56
N LEU A 74 -9.86 10.68 11.36
CA LEU A 74 -8.72 10.78 10.46
C LEU A 74 -7.67 11.79 10.93
N THR A 75 -8.10 12.95 11.40
CA THR A 75 -7.18 13.99 11.90
C THR A 75 -6.33 13.50 13.10
N PRO A 76 -6.87 12.80 14.12
CA PRO A 76 -6.07 12.20 15.18
C PRO A 76 -5.05 11.18 14.67
N LEU A 77 -5.43 10.33 13.70
CA LEU A 77 -4.50 9.39 13.08
C LEU A 77 -3.37 10.13 12.37
N GLU A 78 -3.70 11.14 11.54
CA GLU A 78 -2.71 11.95 10.84
C GLU A 78 -1.73 12.62 11.81
N GLN A 79 -2.20 13.17 12.92
CA GLN A 79 -1.36 13.78 13.95
C GLN A 79 -0.42 12.76 14.62
N LYS A 80 -0.92 11.54 14.87
CA LYS A 80 -0.09 10.45 15.43
C LYS A 80 1.04 10.08 14.47
N ILE A 81 0.72 9.91 13.20
CA ILE A 81 1.70 9.58 12.15
C ILE A 81 2.69 10.74 11.92
N GLU A 82 2.20 11.98 11.82
CA GLU A 82 3.03 13.18 11.69
C GLU A 82 4.07 13.28 12.80
N LYS A 83 3.65 13.06 14.04
CA LYS A 83 4.54 13.09 15.21
C LYS A 83 5.63 12.01 15.11
N ALA A 84 5.25 10.79 14.75
CA ALA A 84 6.21 9.69 14.60
C ALA A 84 7.20 9.98 13.45
N PHE A 85 6.72 10.41 12.29
CA PHE A 85 7.55 10.75 11.13
C PHE A 85 8.48 11.94 11.39
N SER A 86 8.06 12.89 12.23
CA SER A 86 8.92 14.02 12.61
C SER A 86 10.15 13.57 13.42
N THR A 87 9.98 12.52 14.23
CA THR A 87 11.03 11.97 15.08
C THR A 87 11.93 10.97 14.35
N GLY A 88 11.36 10.21 13.38
CA GLY A 88 12.07 9.20 12.60
C GLY A 88 11.85 7.77 13.06
N TYR A 89 12.74 6.85 12.66
CA TYR A 89 12.61 5.40 12.86
C TYR A 89 12.23 4.99 14.28
N ALA A 90 12.85 5.58 15.28
CA ALA A 90 12.63 5.23 16.68
C ALA A 90 11.17 5.33 17.15
N GLU A 91 10.39 6.23 16.56
CA GLU A 91 8.96 6.37 16.87
C GLU A 91 8.07 5.70 15.78
N VAL A 92 8.50 5.69 14.53
CA VAL A 92 7.76 5.01 13.45
C VAL A 92 7.69 3.51 13.69
N SER A 93 8.76 2.89 14.17
CA SER A 93 8.80 1.46 14.50
C SER A 93 7.91 1.05 15.67
N LYS A 94 7.42 2.01 16.47
CA LYS A 94 6.50 1.78 17.60
C LYS A 94 5.04 2.01 17.24
N LEU A 95 4.77 2.51 16.03
CA LEU A 95 3.39 2.68 15.58
C LEU A 95 2.69 1.33 15.52
N GLU A 96 1.42 1.32 15.92
CA GLU A 96 0.58 0.16 15.75
C GLU A 96 0.47 -0.17 14.25
N GLU A 97 0.68 -1.43 13.89
CA GLU A 97 0.55 -1.85 12.47
C GLU A 97 -0.82 -1.49 11.88
N ASN A 98 -1.87 -1.50 12.70
CA ASN A 98 -3.20 -1.09 12.28
C ASN A 98 -3.26 0.39 11.84
N ASP A 99 -2.57 1.27 12.56
CA ASP A 99 -2.51 2.68 12.19
C ASP A 99 -1.74 2.89 10.89
N LEU A 100 -0.63 2.18 10.73
CA LEU A 100 0.13 2.16 9.47
C LEU A 100 -0.71 1.59 8.32
N PHE A 101 -1.42 0.48 8.54
CA PHE A 101 -2.31 -0.11 7.55
C PHE A 101 -3.38 0.87 7.09
N ILE A 102 -4.05 1.55 8.02
CA ILE A 102 -5.10 2.51 7.68
C ILE A 102 -4.50 3.71 6.96
N TRP A 103 -3.36 4.24 7.43
CA TRP A 103 -2.73 5.41 6.82
C TRP A 103 -2.22 5.13 5.41
N ILE A 104 -1.46 4.04 5.21
CA ILE A 104 -0.96 3.61 3.89
C ILE A 104 -2.14 3.25 2.98
N GLY A 105 -3.11 2.52 3.53
CA GLY A 105 -4.29 2.10 2.80
C GLY A 105 -5.16 3.27 2.33
N LYS A 106 -5.33 4.29 3.18
CA LYS A 106 -5.97 5.56 2.79
C LYS A 106 -5.21 6.23 1.65
N PHE A 107 -3.89 6.22 1.71
CA PHE A 107 -3.03 6.82 0.70
C PHE A 107 -3.20 6.12 -0.66
N LEU A 108 -3.02 4.80 -0.71
CA LEU A 108 -3.22 4.00 -1.93
C LEU A 108 -4.64 4.11 -2.48
N TYR A 109 -5.64 3.93 -1.62
CA TYR A 109 -7.04 4.02 -2.04
C TYR A 109 -7.38 5.42 -2.54
N GLY A 110 -6.81 6.44 -1.93
CA GLY A 110 -6.97 7.83 -2.33
C GLY A 110 -6.43 8.10 -3.74
N PHE A 111 -5.28 7.54 -4.11
CA PHE A 111 -4.76 7.62 -5.48
C PHE A 111 -5.74 6.99 -6.47
N VAL A 112 -6.15 5.75 -6.22
CA VAL A 112 -7.14 5.07 -7.07
C VAL A 112 -8.41 5.89 -7.20
N TYR A 113 -8.91 6.43 -6.08
CA TYR A 113 -10.12 7.24 -6.06
C TYR A 113 -9.97 8.53 -6.89
N ALA A 114 -8.86 9.24 -6.75
CA ALA A 114 -8.59 10.46 -7.50
C ALA A 114 -8.45 10.18 -9.00
N GLU A 115 -7.71 9.13 -9.37
CA GLU A 115 -7.54 8.71 -10.76
C GLU A 115 -8.85 8.29 -11.42
N MET A 116 -9.63 7.46 -10.74
CA MET A 116 -10.93 7.00 -11.24
C MET A 116 -11.90 8.16 -11.43
N ASN A 117 -11.88 9.11 -10.51
CA ASN A 117 -12.73 10.28 -10.64
C ASN A 117 -12.31 11.23 -11.76
N ALA A 118 -11.00 11.41 -11.96
CA ALA A 118 -10.47 12.18 -13.09
C ALA A 118 -10.93 11.56 -14.42
N ALA A 119 -10.81 10.25 -14.56
CA ALA A 119 -11.22 9.52 -15.77
C ALA A 119 -12.74 9.62 -16.01
N ILE A 120 -13.57 9.46 -14.97
CA ILE A 120 -15.03 9.61 -15.07
C ILE A 120 -15.41 11.03 -15.54
N LYS A 121 -14.72 12.06 -15.04
CA LYS A 121 -14.95 13.45 -15.46
C LYS A 121 -14.56 13.71 -16.91
N ALA A 122 -13.47 13.11 -17.38
CA ALA A 122 -12.99 13.29 -18.74
C ALA A 122 -13.91 12.62 -19.78
N GLU A 123 -14.43 11.44 -19.47
CA GLU A 123 -15.23 10.63 -20.41
C GLU A 123 -16.75 10.78 -20.25
N GLY A 124 -17.21 11.48 -19.22
CA GLY A 124 -18.63 11.70 -18.93
C GLY A 124 -19.39 10.47 -18.42
N THR A 125 -18.76 9.31 -18.39
CA THR A 125 -19.34 8.05 -17.87
C THR A 125 -18.28 7.16 -17.26
N ALA A 126 -18.65 6.38 -16.25
CA ALA A 126 -17.79 5.34 -15.66
C ALA A 126 -17.49 4.17 -16.64
N ALA A 127 -18.05 4.19 -17.85
CA ALA A 127 -17.94 3.10 -18.83
C ALA A 127 -16.57 3.01 -19.52
N GLY A 128 -15.74 4.05 -19.45
CA GLY A 128 -14.40 4.06 -20.05
C GLY A 128 -13.33 3.27 -19.28
N LEU A 129 -13.61 2.92 -18.03
CA LEU A 129 -12.64 2.22 -17.18
C LEU A 129 -12.96 0.72 -17.16
N ASN A 130 -12.29 -0.01 -18.04
CA ASN A 130 -12.33 -1.48 -18.08
C ASN A 130 -11.58 -2.10 -16.88
N MET A 131 -12.06 -1.84 -15.68
CA MET A 131 -11.53 -2.51 -14.49
C MET A 131 -12.03 -3.95 -14.43
N SER A 132 -11.11 -4.89 -14.20
CA SER A 132 -11.50 -6.29 -13.99
C SER A 132 -12.35 -6.42 -12.72
N GLN A 133 -13.29 -7.37 -12.71
CA GLN A 133 -14.13 -7.66 -11.54
C GLN A 133 -13.29 -8.01 -10.30
N SER A 134 -12.14 -8.64 -10.48
CA SER A 134 -11.20 -8.95 -9.40
C SER A 134 -10.59 -7.68 -8.79
N LEU A 135 -10.28 -6.69 -9.60
CA LEU A 135 -9.74 -5.43 -9.13
C LEU A 135 -10.80 -4.59 -8.39
N ILE A 136 -12.04 -4.55 -8.93
CA ILE A 136 -13.18 -3.92 -8.25
C ILE A 136 -13.42 -4.57 -6.88
N LYS A 137 -13.40 -5.91 -6.81
CA LYS A 137 -13.53 -6.64 -5.55
C LYS A 137 -12.40 -6.29 -4.57
N ARG A 138 -11.16 -6.21 -5.05
CA ARG A 138 -10.00 -5.84 -4.25
C ARG A 138 -10.16 -4.45 -3.64
N PHE A 139 -10.52 -3.45 -4.44
CA PHE A 139 -10.72 -2.08 -3.94
C PHE A 139 -11.92 -1.95 -3.01
N GLY A 140 -13.03 -2.64 -3.32
CA GLY A 140 -14.18 -2.68 -2.42
C GLY A 140 -13.86 -3.29 -1.05
N THR A 141 -13.12 -4.38 -1.04
CA THR A 141 -12.63 -5.01 0.20
C THR A 141 -11.69 -4.06 0.95
N HIS A 142 -10.79 -3.40 0.24
CA HIS A 142 -9.84 -2.47 0.85
C HIS A 142 -10.57 -1.28 1.49
N GLN A 143 -11.50 -0.65 0.78
CA GLN A 143 -12.35 0.42 1.34
C GLN A 143 -13.11 -0.07 2.57
N PHE A 144 -13.64 -1.29 2.54
CA PHE A 144 -14.32 -1.86 3.70
C PHE A 144 -13.39 -1.99 4.90
N PHE A 145 -12.15 -2.43 4.71
CA PHE A 145 -11.17 -2.54 5.78
C PHE A 145 -10.76 -1.19 6.36
N LEU A 146 -10.70 -0.15 5.54
CA LEU A 146 -10.42 1.21 6.01
C LEU A 146 -11.50 1.75 6.97
N GLN A 147 -12.71 1.17 6.96
CA GLN A 147 -13.74 1.52 7.93
C GLN A 147 -13.35 1.18 9.39
N LYS A 148 -12.32 0.35 9.59
CA LYS A 148 -11.73 0.12 10.92
C LYS A 148 -11.27 1.41 11.60
N LEU A 149 -11.02 2.46 10.86
CA LEU A 149 -10.69 3.78 11.38
C LEU A 149 -11.78 4.32 12.34
N TYR A 150 -13.05 4.06 12.03
CA TYR A 150 -14.19 4.68 12.72
C TYR A 150 -15.27 3.68 13.14
N SER A 151 -15.05 2.39 12.96
CA SER A 151 -15.97 1.32 13.35
C SER A 151 -15.25 0.20 14.06
N ASP A 152 -15.95 -0.51 14.92
CA ASP A 152 -15.41 -1.68 15.62
C ASP A 152 -15.38 -2.88 14.68
N LEU A 153 -14.30 -2.93 13.87
CA LEU A 153 -14.04 -3.95 12.87
C LEU A 153 -12.86 -4.80 13.36
N VAL A 154 -13.08 -6.11 13.55
CA VAL A 154 -12.12 -7.03 14.11
C VAL A 154 -11.70 -8.06 13.05
N PHE A 155 -10.40 -8.14 12.78
CA PHE A 155 -9.81 -9.22 11.98
C PHE A 155 -9.53 -10.41 12.89
N GLU A 156 -10.26 -11.51 12.69
CA GLU A 156 -10.20 -12.64 13.61
C GLU A 156 -9.06 -13.59 13.25
N ASN A 157 -8.04 -13.64 14.13
CA ASN A 157 -6.87 -14.52 14.03
C ASN A 157 -6.02 -14.32 12.76
N PHE A 158 -6.10 -13.16 12.07
CA PHE A 158 -5.23 -12.83 10.97
C PHE A 158 -5.01 -11.32 10.86
N LYS A 159 -3.98 -10.92 10.11
CA LYS A 159 -3.75 -9.55 9.67
C LYS A 159 -3.91 -9.52 8.15
N PRO A 160 -4.73 -8.65 7.57
CA PRO A 160 -4.90 -8.61 6.11
C PRO A 160 -3.69 -8.03 5.35
N TRP A 161 -2.63 -7.68 6.04
CA TRP A 161 -1.45 -7.02 5.48
C TRP A 161 -0.14 -7.68 5.87
N SER A 162 0.88 -7.44 5.07
CA SER A 162 2.30 -7.52 5.42
C SER A 162 2.87 -6.11 5.44
N ILE A 163 3.38 -5.64 6.57
CA ILE A 163 4.04 -4.33 6.72
C ILE A 163 5.38 -4.55 7.40
N ALA A 164 6.44 -3.99 6.83
CA ALA A 164 7.75 -3.94 7.45
C ALA A 164 8.23 -2.48 7.54
N VAL A 165 8.66 -2.08 8.73
CA VAL A 165 9.31 -0.80 8.99
C VAL A 165 10.77 -1.08 9.27
N VAL A 166 11.67 -0.44 8.53
CA VAL A 166 13.11 -0.66 8.62
C VAL A 166 13.85 0.64 8.88
N GLU A 167 14.96 0.56 9.61
CA GLU A 167 15.87 1.68 9.77
C GLU A 167 16.71 1.87 8.52
N LEU A 168 16.96 3.13 8.12
CA LEU A 168 17.87 3.46 7.03
C LEU A 168 19.16 4.05 7.61
N ALA A 169 20.28 3.66 7.00
CA ALA A 169 21.61 4.13 7.42
C ALA A 169 21.79 5.63 7.15
N ASP A 170 21.23 6.14 6.05
CA ASP A 170 21.19 7.58 5.76
C ASP A 170 20.04 8.22 6.55
N LYS A 171 20.40 9.15 7.44
CA LYS A 171 19.44 9.87 8.29
C LYS A 171 18.71 11.03 7.58
N ASN A 172 19.11 11.35 6.36
CA ASN A 172 18.56 12.44 5.56
C ASN A 172 18.01 11.96 4.22
N THR A 173 17.51 10.71 4.16
CA THR A 173 16.90 10.18 2.94
C THR A 173 15.74 11.05 2.52
N PRO A 174 15.74 11.58 1.28
CA PRO A 174 14.62 12.34 0.75
C PRO A 174 13.34 11.50 0.72
N PHE A 175 12.21 12.16 0.93
CA PHE A 175 10.91 11.48 0.78
C PHE A 175 10.74 10.98 -0.65
N SER A 176 10.43 9.72 -0.76
CA SER A 176 9.97 9.10 -2.00
C SER A 176 9.06 7.92 -1.70
N PHE A 177 8.17 7.63 -2.63
CA PHE A 177 7.29 6.47 -2.52
C PHE A 177 7.09 5.81 -3.89
N ARG A 178 6.66 4.57 -3.86
CA ARG A 178 6.16 3.80 -5.01
C ARG A 178 4.90 3.09 -4.60
N ASP A 179 4.01 2.90 -5.54
CA ASP A 179 2.78 2.15 -5.36
C ASP A 179 2.54 1.21 -6.55
N GLU A 180 1.82 0.14 -6.28
CA GLU A 180 1.29 -0.78 -7.30
C GLU A 180 -0.14 -1.12 -6.94
N ILE A 181 -1.07 -0.50 -7.65
CA ILE A 181 -2.51 -0.58 -7.33
C ILE A 181 -3.10 -1.96 -7.58
N ASN A 182 -2.56 -2.73 -8.54
CA ASN A 182 -3.07 -4.06 -8.85
C ASN A 182 -2.81 -5.06 -7.73
N THR A 183 -1.74 -4.89 -7.00
CA THR A 183 -1.33 -5.77 -5.89
C THR A 183 -1.53 -5.13 -4.52
N LEU A 184 -1.89 -3.85 -4.46
CA LEU A 184 -1.92 -3.01 -3.26
C LEU A 184 -0.60 -3.06 -2.49
N THR A 185 0.49 -2.98 -3.24
CA THR A 185 1.84 -2.93 -2.69
C THR A 185 2.32 -1.49 -2.64
N PHE A 186 3.00 -1.15 -1.57
CA PHE A 186 3.48 0.20 -1.31
C PHE A 186 4.87 0.15 -0.71
N SER A 187 5.72 1.09 -1.10
CA SER A 187 6.99 1.36 -0.40
C SER A 187 7.22 2.85 -0.30
N MET A 188 7.81 3.27 0.81
CA MET A 188 8.25 4.64 0.99
C MET A 188 9.52 4.68 1.80
N LYS A 189 10.34 5.71 1.56
CA LYS A 189 11.50 6.05 2.38
C LYS A 189 11.47 7.53 2.72
N PHE A 190 11.90 7.83 3.93
CA PHE A 190 11.95 9.21 4.43
C PHE A 190 12.87 9.30 5.65
N LYS A 191 13.76 10.28 5.67
CA LYS A 191 14.74 10.44 6.76
C LYS A 191 15.51 9.13 7.02
N ASP A 192 15.38 8.60 8.22
CA ASP A 192 16.07 7.40 8.70
C ASP A 192 15.20 6.14 8.71
N PHE A 193 14.06 6.13 7.98
CA PHE A 193 13.21 4.96 7.93
C PHE A 193 12.66 4.67 6.54
N GLY A 194 12.37 3.41 6.31
CA GLY A 194 11.63 2.91 5.16
C GLY A 194 10.44 2.06 5.60
N ILE A 195 9.38 2.07 4.81
CA ILE A 195 8.21 1.22 4.98
C ILE A 195 7.96 0.48 3.68
N VAL A 196 7.74 -0.82 3.76
CA VAL A 196 7.25 -1.62 2.64
C VAL A 196 6.03 -2.40 3.09
N ALA A 197 4.98 -2.45 2.25
CA ALA A 197 3.70 -3.03 2.60
C ALA A 197 3.02 -3.73 1.44
N CYS A 198 2.29 -4.81 1.75
CA CYS A 198 1.27 -5.43 0.93
C CYS A 198 -0.04 -5.41 1.73
N LEU A 199 -1.13 -4.84 1.19
CA LEU A 199 -2.31 -4.52 2.01
C LEU A 199 -3.47 -5.52 1.90
N GLN A 200 -3.37 -6.57 1.11
CA GLN A 200 -4.37 -7.64 1.01
C GLN A 200 -3.73 -8.99 0.69
N ASP A 201 -2.74 -9.36 1.47
CA ASP A 201 -2.03 -10.61 1.29
C ASP A 201 -2.16 -11.55 2.51
N ASN A 202 -2.92 -11.15 3.52
CA ASN A 202 -3.10 -11.87 4.78
C ASN A 202 -1.78 -12.25 5.48
N GLY A 203 -0.80 -11.34 5.43
CA GLY A 203 0.52 -11.53 6.03
C GLY A 203 1.44 -12.49 5.26
N THR A 204 1.02 -12.94 4.08
CA THR A 204 1.72 -14.00 3.35
C THR A 204 3.08 -13.56 2.82
N ASN A 205 3.21 -12.30 2.36
CA ASN A 205 4.51 -11.78 1.91
C ASN A 205 5.53 -11.67 3.05
N ALA A 206 5.10 -11.30 4.25
CA ALA A 206 6.00 -11.28 5.41
C ALA A 206 6.52 -12.68 5.74
N ILE A 207 5.66 -13.71 5.64
CA ILE A 207 6.07 -15.11 5.81
C ILE A 207 7.00 -15.55 4.68
N PHE A 208 6.69 -15.20 3.44
CA PHE A 208 7.50 -15.53 2.27
C PHE A 208 8.92 -14.96 2.35
N HIS A 209 9.08 -13.78 2.93
CA HIS A 209 10.36 -13.09 3.11
C HIS A 209 10.91 -13.16 4.54
N GLN A 210 10.42 -14.08 5.37
CA GLN A 210 10.78 -14.14 6.79
C GLN A 210 12.30 -14.27 7.06
N GLU A 211 13.03 -14.93 6.19
CA GLU A 211 14.48 -15.11 6.35
C GLU A 211 15.24 -13.80 6.19
N ILE A 212 14.91 -13.04 5.14
CA ILE A 212 15.49 -11.70 4.95
C ILE A 212 15.07 -10.74 6.08
N LEU A 213 13.78 -10.78 6.47
CA LEU A 213 13.30 -9.94 7.57
C LEU A 213 14.04 -10.24 8.87
N LYS A 214 14.38 -11.50 9.15
CA LYS A 214 15.21 -11.89 10.30
C LYS A 214 16.66 -11.42 10.15
N GLU A 215 17.23 -11.51 8.94
CA GLU A 215 18.61 -11.05 8.69
C GLU A 215 18.78 -9.55 8.95
N ILE A 216 17.76 -8.76 8.59
CA ILE A 216 17.81 -7.28 8.72
C ILE A 216 17.32 -6.78 10.08
N GLU A 217 16.82 -7.65 10.95
CA GLU A 217 16.30 -7.26 12.26
C GLU A 217 17.39 -6.54 13.09
N GLY A 218 17.09 -5.31 13.52
CA GLY A 218 18.01 -4.47 14.27
C GLY A 218 19.19 -3.89 13.48
N LYS A 219 19.19 -4.01 12.14
CA LYS A 219 20.20 -3.42 11.26
C LYS A 219 19.61 -2.25 10.49
N ALA A 220 20.42 -1.18 10.34
CA ALA A 220 20.07 -0.09 9.42
C ALA A 220 20.45 -0.48 7.98
N LEU A 221 19.52 -0.34 7.06
CA LEU A 221 19.69 -0.70 5.66
C LEU A 221 20.35 0.43 4.86
N SER A 222 21.18 0.09 3.89
CA SER A 222 21.57 1.03 2.84
C SER A 222 20.36 1.32 1.93
N ALA A 223 20.47 2.35 1.10
CA ALA A 223 19.42 2.69 0.15
C ALA A 223 19.16 1.54 -0.83
N GLU A 224 20.22 0.88 -1.32
CA GLU A 224 20.12 -0.24 -2.26
C GLU A 224 19.48 -1.47 -1.60
N GLN A 225 19.80 -1.75 -0.33
CA GLN A 225 19.16 -2.83 0.42
C GLN A 225 17.66 -2.58 0.61
N PHE A 226 17.26 -1.34 0.87
CA PHE A 226 15.84 -0.99 0.97
C PHE A 226 15.12 -1.14 -0.37
N GLU A 227 15.74 -0.71 -1.47
CA GLU A 227 15.16 -0.89 -2.81
C GLU A 227 15.07 -2.39 -3.16
N GLU A 228 16.06 -3.20 -2.80
CA GLU A 228 15.99 -4.66 -2.98
C GLU A 228 14.85 -5.28 -2.16
N LEU A 229 14.69 -4.92 -0.88
CA LEU A 229 13.59 -5.39 -0.05
C LEU A 229 12.23 -5.01 -0.69
N SER A 230 12.12 -3.77 -1.15
CA SER A 230 10.93 -3.30 -1.85
C SER A 230 10.67 -4.10 -3.13
N ALA A 231 11.67 -4.29 -3.99
CA ALA A 231 11.54 -5.08 -5.22
C ALA A 231 11.09 -6.52 -4.94
N ARG A 232 11.57 -7.14 -3.86
CA ARG A 232 11.15 -8.48 -3.43
C ARG A 232 9.67 -8.53 -3.05
N TYR A 233 9.19 -7.55 -2.28
CA TYR A 233 7.77 -7.44 -1.92
C TYR A 233 6.88 -7.22 -3.15
N TYR A 234 7.27 -6.34 -4.06
CA TYR A 234 6.52 -6.09 -5.29
C TYR A 234 6.46 -7.32 -6.18
N TYR A 235 7.58 -8.01 -6.35
CA TYR A 235 7.59 -9.19 -7.19
C TYR A 235 6.82 -10.36 -6.57
N SER A 236 6.96 -10.63 -5.28
CA SER A 236 6.19 -11.68 -4.62
C SER A 236 4.68 -11.37 -4.58
N ALA A 237 4.30 -10.12 -4.40
CA ALA A 237 2.89 -9.72 -4.49
C ALA A 237 2.30 -9.96 -5.89
N TYR A 238 3.10 -9.80 -6.93
CA TYR A 238 2.70 -10.15 -8.30
C TYR A 238 2.57 -11.66 -8.50
N LEU A 239 3.42 -12.46 -7.85
CA LEU A 239 3.37 -13.93 -7.92
C LEU A 239 2.23 -14.52 -7.09
N PHE A 240 1.59 -13.73 -6.24
CA PHE A 240 0.53 -14.20 -5.35
C PHE A 240 -0.73 -14.55 -6.14
N ASN A 241 -1.02 -15.84 -6.23
CA ASN A 241 -2.04 -16.39 -7.13
C ASN A 241 -3.48 -16.22 -6.65
N ARG A 242 -3.70 -15.70 -5.44
CA ARG A 242 -5.03 -15.72 -4.83
C ARG A 242 -5.41 -14.38 -4.25
N LEU A 243 -6.61 -13.92 -4.59
CA LEU A 243 -7.25 -12.89 -3.81
C LEU A 243 -7.82 -13.55 -2.54
N PRO A 244 -7.45 -13.06 -1.35
CA PRO A 244 -8.09 -13.51 -0.14
C PRO A 244 -9.60 -13.27 -0.19
N ASP A 245 -10.35 -14.25 0.28
CA ASP A 245 -11.79 -14.14 0.51
C ASP A 245 -12.08 -14.03 2.00
N TYR A 246 -13.15 -13.33 2.34
CA TYR A 246 -13.48 -13.02 3.72
C TYR A 246 -14.95 -13.28 3.99
N THR A 247 -15.24 -13.82 5.17
CA THR A 247 -16.58 -13.86 5.74
C THR A 247 -16.76 -12.68 6.68
N ILE A 248 -17.85 -11.95 6.51
CA ILE A 248 -18.17 -10.77 7.31
C ILE A 248 -19.34 -11.13 8.21
N VAL A 249 -19.10 -11.12 9.52
CA VAL A 249 -20.07 -11.48 10.56
C VAL A 249 -20.42 -10.24 11.40
N PRO A 250 -21.50 -9.52 11.08
CA PRO A 250 -21.93 -8.39 11.89
C PRO A 250 -22.63 -8.87 13.16
N LEU A 251 -22.12 -8.47 14.33
CA LEU A 251 -22.71 -8.74 15.65
C LEU A 251 -22.91 -7.41 16.38
N LYS A 252 -24.16 -6.97 16.55
CA LYS A 252 -24.49 -5.71 17.25
C LYS A 252 -23.64 -4.52 16.77
N GLU A 253 -22.67 -4.10 17.58
CA GLU A 253 -21.80 -2.95 17.31
C GLU A 253 -20.47 -3.36 16.67
N THR A 254 -20.03 -4.61 16.87
CA THR A 254 -18.78 -5.17 16.34
C THR A 254 -19.02 -5.96 15.06
N THR A 255 -18.15 -5.81 14.07
CA THR A 255 -18.14 -6.66 12.89
C THR A 255 -16.84 -7.47 12.83
N PHE A 256 -16.99 -8.78 12.85
CA PHE A 256 -15.88 -9.71 12.72
C PHE A 256 -15.64 -10.00 11.23
N ILE A 257 -14.37 -10.06 10.88
CA ILE A 257 -13.90 -10.50 9.58
C ILE A 257 -13.07 -11.73 9.78
N GLU A 258 -13.51 -12.82 9.18
CA GLU A 258 -12.80 -14.09 9.15
C GLU A 258 -12.15 -14.27 7.77
N ASN A 259 -10.91 -14.71 7.79
CA ASN A 259 -10.23 -15.11 6.57
C ASN A 259 -10.74 -16.48 6.14
N MET A 260 -11.28 -16.56 4.92
CA MET A 260 -11.62 -17.86 4.33
C MET A 260 -10.30 -18.60 4.03
N PRO A 261 -10.18 -19.86 4.48
CA PRO A 261 -8.99 -20.64 4.20
C PRO A 261 -8.70 -20.67 2.70
N LEU A 262 -7.47 -20.36 2.31
CA LEU A 262 -7.02 -20.42 0.91
C LEU A 262 -6.95 -21.87 0.41
N ARG A 263 -7.84 -22.76 0.88
CA ARG A 263 -7.79 -24.19 0.67
C ARG A 263 -8.47 -24.64 -0.62
N GLY A 264 -7.81 -25.57 -1.28
CA GLY A 264 -8.37 -26.78 -1.87
C GLY A 264 -9.13 -26.67 -3.19
N ALA A 265 -9.55 -25.49 -3.66
CA ALA A 265 -10.24 -25.33 -4.92
C ALA A 265 -9.32 -24.91 -6.07
N PHE A 266 -8.02 -24.84 -5.85
CA PHE A 266 -7.08 -24.30 -6.83
C PHE A 266 -5.93 -25.28 -7.04
N ASP A 267 -5.76 -25.71 -8.28
CA ASP A 267 -4.62 -26.54 -8.71
C ASP A 267 -3.27 -25.77 -8.73
N LYS A 268 -3.31 -24.48 -8.41
CA LYS A 268 -2.13 -23.61 -8.38
C LYS A 268 -1.57 -23.45 -6.96
N PRO A 269 -0.23 -23.39 -6.80
CA PRO A 269 0.41 -23.04 -5.53
C PRO A 269 0.02 -21.62 -5.08
N LEU A 270 0.30 -21.28 -3.81
CA LEU A 270 -0.02 -19.97 -3.24
C LEU A 270 0.70 -18.84 -3.98
N PHE A 271 1.96 -19.05 -4.34
CA PHE A 271 2.75 -18.19 -5.19
C PHE A 271 3.13 -18.94 -6.47
N ASP A 272 3.18 -18.25 -7.60
CA ASP A 272 3.83 -18.76 -8.79
C ASP A 272 5.33 -18.93 -8.54
N VAL A 273 5.99 -19.75 -9.36
CA VAL A 273 7.41 -20.03 -9.22
C VAL A 273 8.22 -18.74 -9.40
N TRP A 274 9.10 -18.47 -8.44
CA TRP A 274 10.02 -17.36 -8.52
C TRP A 274 10.98 -17.54 -9.70
N GLN A 275 11.02 -16.54 -10.58
CA GLN A 275 11.86 -16.54 -11.77
C GLN A 275 12.94 -15.45 -11.63
N ASN A 276 14.18 -15.86 -11.42
CA ASN A 276 15.33 -14.97 -11.19
C ASN A 276 15.48 -13.89 -12.26
N LYS A 277 15.28 -14.26 -13.54
CA LYS A 277 15.37 -13.31 -14.65
C LYS A 277 14.28 -12.23 -14.58
N VAL A 278 13.06 -12.60 -14.24
CA VAL A 278 11.93 -11.64 -14.12
C VAL A 278 12.12 -10.79 -12.86
N TYR A 279 12.54 -11.39 -11.76
CA TYR A 279 12.91 -10.65 -10.56
C TYR A 279 14.03 -9.63 -10.84
N GLY A 280 15.05 -10.02 -11.61
CA GLY A 280 16.12 -9.10 -12.02
C GLY A 280 15.63 -7.89 -12.79
N GLN A 281 14.58 -8.03 -13.62
CA GLN A 281 13.94 -6.90 -14.31
C GLN A 281 13.19 -5.98 -13.33
N VAL A 282 12.53 -6.57 -12.34
CA VAL A 282 11.88 -5.78 -11.27
C VAL A 282 12.94 -5.02 -10.48
N LEU A 283 14.00 -5.71 -10.05
CA LEU A 283 15.10 -5.12 -9.29
C LEU A 283 15.80 -3.99 -10.05
N GLU A 284 16.00 -4.14 -11.37
CA GLU A 284 16.54 -3.07 -12.21
C GLU A 284 15.71 -1.79 -12.13
N ASN A 285 14.38 -1.89 -12.21
CA ASN A 285 13.51 -0.73 -12.11
C ASN A 285 13.66 0.00 -10.77
N PHE A 286 13.92 -0.74 -9.68
CA PHE A 286 14.15 -0.15 -8.36
C PHE A 286 15.54 0.46 -8.24
N LEU A 287 16.57 -0.17 -8.82
CA LEU A 287 17.96 0.27 -8.75
C LEU A 287 18.38 1.25 -9.85
N LYS A 288 17.49 1.54 -10.79
CA LYS A 288 17.75 2.48 -11.89
C LYS A 288 18.31 3.84 -11.43
N PRO A 289 17.84 4.47 -10.33
CA PRO A 289 18.40 5.73 -9.83
C PRO A 289 19.90 5.66 -9.47
N TRP A 290 20.42 4.46 -9.18
CA TRP A 290 21.85 4.24 -8.89
C TRP A 290 22.67 3.81 -10.11
N GLY A 291 22.03 3.79 -11.31
CA GLY A 291 22.70 3.47 -12.57
C GLY A 291 22.96 1.98 -12.83
N PHE A 292 22.39 1.09 -12.01
CA PHE A 292 22.49 -0.35 -12.28
C PHE A 292 21.70 -0.73 -13.53
N THR A 293 22.33 -1.55 -14.36
CA THR A 293 21.73 -2.07 -15.59
C THR A 293 21.26 -3.52 -15.38
N LEU A 294 20.27 -3.93 -16.19
CA LEU A 294 19.77 -5.31 -16.15
C LEU A 294 20.90 -6.32 -16.35
N PHE A 295 21.87 -6.01 -17.23
CA PHE A 295 23.01 -6.91 -17.48
C PHE A 295 23.88 -7.14 -16.24
N GLU A 296 24.11 -6.10 -15.44
CA GLU A 296 24.87 -6.22 -14.18
C GLU A 296 24.10 -7.02 -13.15
N ILE A 297 22.79 -6.78 -13.06
CA ILE A 297 21.91 -7.45 -12.08
C ILE A 297 21.76 -8.94 -12.37
N ILE A 298 21.59 -9.31 -13.63
CA ILE A 298 21.41 -10.72 -14.05
C ILE A 298 22.65 -11.33 -14.69
N LYS A 299 23.84 -10.81 -14.37
CA LYS A 299 25.11 -11.35 -14.88
C LYS A 299 25.22 -12.86 -14.65
N ASP A 300 24.70 -13.33 -13.52
CA ASP A 300 24.39 -14.73 -13.28
C ASP A 300 22.86 -14.88 -13.20
N PRO A 301 22.20 -15.46 -14.22
CA PRO A 301 20.74 -15.61 -14.22
C PRO A 301 20.19 -16.48 -13.10
N GLU A 302 21.00 -17.42 -12.56
CA GLU A 302 20.58 -18.28 -11.44
C GLU A 302 20.77 -17.58 -10.09
N LYS A 303 21.61 -16.55 -10.04
CA LYS A 303 21.91 -15.79 -8.84
C LYS A 303 21.96 -14.30 -9.16
N PRO A 304 20.80 -13.62 -9.29
CA PRO A 304 20.76 -12.18 -9.48
C PRO A 304 21.52 -11.43 -8.39
N MET A 305 22.00 -10.23 -8.71
CA MET A 305 22.65 -9.35 -7.74
C MET A 305 21.81 -9.21 -6.47
N SER A 306 22.45 -9.21 -5.33
CA SER A 306 21.83 -8.96 -4.04
C SER A 306 22.77 -8.17 -3.14
N PHE A 307 22.19 -7.30 -2.33
CA PHE A 307 22.86 -6.49 -1.30
C PHE A 307 22.70 -7.10 0.10
N PHE A 308 22.03 -8.23 0.22
CA PHE A 308 21.94 -9.02 1.45
C PHE A 308 23.02 -10.12 1.48
N GLU A 309 23.50 -10.44 2.67
CA GLU A 309 24.57 -11.43 2.87
C GLU A 309 24.08 -12.85 2.53
N ASN A 310 22.85 -13.16 2.90
CA ASN A 310 22.19 -14.44 2.62
C ASN A 310 20.94 -14.21 1.79
N PRO A 311 21.08 -13.99 0.48
CA PRO A 311 19.92 -13.75 -0.37
C PRO A 311 19.16 -15.06 -0.59
N CYS A 312 18.48 -15.57 0.44
CA CYS A 312 17.58 -16.70 0.27
C CYS A 312 16.49 -16.32 -0.72
N LEU A 313 16.55 -16.96 -1.87
CA LEU A 313 15.43 -16.94 -2.79
C LEU A 313 14.37 -17.88 -2.22
N PRO A 314 13.12 -17.44 -2.16
CA PRO A 314 12.06 -18.28 -1.62
C PRO A 314 11.99 -19.59 -2.41
N THR A 315 12.17 -20.70 -1.75
CA THR A 315 11.93 -22.01 -2.36
C THR A 315 10.42 -22.18 -2.50
N ALA A 316 10.00 -22.56 -3.72
CA ALA A 316 8.61 -22.92 -3.96
C ALA A 316 8.20 -24.05 -2.99
N GLY A 317 7.27 -23.72 -2.07
CA GLY A 317 6.63 -24.65 -1.17
C GLY A 317 5.35 -25.20 -1.77
#